data_68af65606e6da567f7a529ea4415235a
#
_entry.id   68af65606e6da567f7a529ea4415235a
#
_cell.length_a   1.000
_cell.length_b   1.000
_cell.length_c   1.000
_cell.angle_alpha   90.00
_cell.angle_beta   90.00
_cell.angle_gamma   90.00
#
_symmetry.space_group_name_H-M   'P 1'
#
loop_
_entity.id
_entity.type
_entity.pdbx_description
1 polymer ?
#
loop_
_entity_poly.entity_id
_entity_poly.type
_entity_poly.pdbx_seq_one_letter_code
_entity_poly.pdbx_strand_id
1 'polypeptide(L)'
;MKNLDLKECRDKLDVIDKEIVRLFEERMSVCGDVAEYKIGTGKAVYDAAREAQKIAAVQELAHSEFNKEAVKEIFSQLMSVSRRYQYSLLSAHGMGMDTGFTEVETIGKKNKKIVFQGVEGAYSHAAAKLYFGEDADLYHVPEFEDTMREVEEGRADYAVLPIENSTAGFVINNYDLLLKYKNYIVGEVYVPVAHMLLGVPGAKLSDIRTVYSHAQALAQSSDFLSAHKDWKQIAVLNTAVAAKKVMEEKDPSQAAVASRTAGELYGMEILAEEINNVKGNTTRFLILGKEPVYAKTAGKISVAFEIAHKSGSLYNILGNFIFNNVNMTMIESRPIPEKSFEYRFFVDFEGNLSDAGVRNALTGLAAEASVMRILGNY
;
A
#
# COMPACT_ATOMS: atom_id res chain seq x y z
N MET A 1 -2.46 -55.17 13.15
CA MET A 1 -2.09 -53.76 13.45
C MET A 1 -0.93 -53.82 14.44
N LYS A 2 0.14 -53.05 14.21
CA LYS A 2 1.23 -52.93 15.21
C LYS A 2 0.62 -52.35 16.48
N ASN A 3 0.91 -52.99 17.64
CA ASN A 3 0.53 -52.43 18.94
C ASN A 3 1.45 -51.19 19.18
N LEU A 4 1.00 -50.02 18.77
CA LEU A 4 1.78 -48.78 18.83
C LEU A 4 1.44 -48.04 20.13
N ASP A 5 2.44 -47.84 20.99
CA ASP A 5 2.33 -46.97 22.15
C ASP A 5 2.62 -45.52 21.71
N LEU A 6 1.62 -44.65 21.85
CA LEU A 6 1.72 -43.25 21.48
C LEU A 6 2.79 -42.52 22.32
N LYS A 7 2.98 -42.88 23.56
CA LYS A 7 4.00 -42.30 24.44
C LYS A 7 5.40 -42.64 23.92
N GLU A 8 5.63 -43.93 23.61
CA GLU A 8 6.92 -44.36 23.05
C GLU A 8 7.23 -43.65 21.70
N CYS A 9 6.20 -43.45 20.86
CA CYS A 9 6.38 -42.69 19.59
C CYS A 9 6.76 -41.24 19.86
N ARG A 10 6.14 -40.56 20.83
CA ARG A 10 6.47 -39.18 21.20
C ARG A 10 7.89 -39.06 21.77
N ASP A 11 8.26 -39.98 22.69
CA ASP A 11 9.60 -40.00 23.28
C ASP A 11 10.69 -40.15 22.17
N LYS A 12 10.43 -40.94 21.12
CA LYS A 12 11.32 -41.10 19.97
C LYS A 12 11.37 -39.82 19.12
N LEU A 13 10.25 -39.14 18.90
CA LEU A 13 10.20 -37.87 18.18
C LEU A 13 10.98 -36.80 18.93
N ASP A 14 10.84 -36.69 20.25
CA ASP A 14 11.57 -35.75 21.08
C ASP A 14 13.10 -35.91 20.98
N VAL A 15 13.61 -37.14 20.81
CA VAL A 15 15.02 -37.41 20.59
C VAL A 15 15.45 -36.94 19.18
N ILE A 16 14.64 -37.21 18.15
CA ILE A 16 14.90 -36.80 16.78
C ILE A 16 14.88 -35.27 16.67
N ASP A 17 13.91 -34.62 17.29
CA ASP A 17 13.78 -33.17 17.27
C ASP A 17 15.00 -32.45 17.88
N LYS A 18 15.54 -32.98 18.97
CA LYS A 18 16.80 -32.51 19.58
C LYS A 18 17.99 -32.57 18.59
N GLU A 19 18.07 -33.66 17.85
CA GLU A 19 19.13 -33.82 16.85
C GLU A 19 18.93 -32.89 15.65
N ILE A 20 17.70 -32.68 15.22
CA ILE A 20 17.37 -31.69 14.18
C ILE A 20 17.81 -30.28 14.61
N VAL A 21 17.51 -29.87 15.86
CA VAL A 21 17.95 -28.58 16.39
C VAL A 21 19.47 -28.48 16.41
N ARG A 22 20.16 -29.50 16.91
CA ARG A 22 21.63 -29.53 16.93
C ARG A 22 22.25 -29.35 15.54
N LEU A 23 21.75 -30.10 14.56
CA LEU A 23 22.21 -30.02 13.16
C LEU A 23 21.85 -28.69 12.51
N PHE A 24 20.71 -28.12 12.86
CA PHE A 24 20.31 -26.79 12.39
C PHE A 24 21.27 -25.72 12.91
N GLU A 25 21.62 -25.72 14.20
CA GLU A 25 22.56 -24.76 14.79
C GLU A 25 23.97 -24.88 14.16
N GLU A 26 24.46 -26.10 13.98
CA GLU A 26 25.72 -26.39 13.30
C GLU A 26 25.71 -25.84 11.86
N ARG A 27 24.61 -26.07 11.14
CA ARG A 27 24.43 -25.55 9.78
C ARG A 27 24.39 -24.01 9.76
N MET A 28 23.77 -23.37 10.74
CA MET A 28 23.71 -21.91 10.84
C MET A 28 25.08 -21.30 11.17
N SER A 29 25.91 -21.98 11.97
CA SER A 29 27.31 -21.57 12.19
C SER A 29 28.07 -21.54 10.87
N VAL A 30 27.99 -22.59 10.05
CA VAL A 30 28.64 -22.62 8.72
C VAL A 30 28.07 -21.53 7.79
N CYS A 31 26.78 -21.20 7.91
CA CYS A 31 26.19 -20.09 7.15
C CYS A 31 26.76 -18.71 7.57
N GLY A 32 27.18 -18.57 8.84
CA GLY A 32 27.95 -17.41 9.31
C GLY A 32 29.29 -17.29 8.62
N ASP A 33 30.07 -18.39 8.57
CA ASP A 33 31.36 -18.41 7.86
C ASP A 33 31.21 -18.06 6.38
N VAL A 34 30.13 -18.56 5.74
CA VAL A 34 29.79 -18.20 4.34
C VAL A 34 29.46 -16.72 4.21
N ALA A 35 28.80 -16.12 5.18
CA ALA A 35 28.52 -14.68 5.18
C ALA A 35 29.80 -13.86 5.30
N GLU A 36 30.70 -14.22 6.20
CA GLU A 36 32.01 -13.56 6.32
C GLU A 36 32.81 -13.63 5.02
N TYR A 37 32.84 -14.78 4.36
CA TYR A 37 33.48 -14.92 3.06
C TYR A 37 32.86 -13.98 2.01
N LYS A 38 31.51 -13.87 2.00
CA LYS A 38 30.79 -12.99 1.06
C LYS A 38 31.04 -11.52 1.37
N ILE A 39 31.10 -11.13 2.64
CA ILE A 39 31.48 -9.78 3.07
C ILE A 39 32.87 -9.44 2.52
N GLY A 40 33.86 -10.33 2.66
CA GLY A 40 35.20 -10.11 2.16
C GLY A 40 35.36 -10.10 0.65
N THR A 41 34.45 -10.75 -0.09
CA THR A 41 34.55 -10.91 -1.56
C THR A 41 33.52 -10.16 -2.38
N GLY A 42 32.50 -9.56 -1.74
CA GLY A 42 31.42 -8.88 -2.44
C GLY A 42 30.44 -9.82 -3.18
N LYS A 43 30.51 -11.13 -2.94
CA LYS A 43 29.59 -12.09 -3.59
C LYS A 43 28.16 -11.93 -3.05
N ALA A 44 27.18 -12.04 -3.95
CA ALA A 44 25.76 -12.01 -3.59
C ALA A 44 25.40 -13.15 -2.63
N VAL A 45 24.47 -12.85 -1.70
CA VAL A 45 23.93 -13.87 -0.77
C VAL A 45 23.05 -14.87 -1.53
N TYR A 46 22.16 -14.40 -2.38
CA TYR A 46 21.25 -15.25 -3.15
C TYR A 46 21.93 -15.76 -4.43
N ASP A 47 21.92 -17.07 -4.60
CA ASP A 47 22.37 -17.78 -5.80
C ASP A 47 21.33 -18.83 -6.15
N ALA A 48 20.41 -18.47 -7.04
CA ALA A 48 19.26 -19.30 -7.44
C ALA A 48 19.69 -20.63 -8.05
N ALA A 49 20.77 -20.64 -8.87
CA ALA A 49 21.25 -21.84 -9.52
C ALA A 49 21.83 -22.83 -8.51
N ARG A 50 22.61 -22.34 -7.57
CA ARG A 50 23.21 -23.14 -6.49
C ARG A 50 22.13 -23.70 -5.55
N GLU A 51 21.12 -22.92 -5.21
CA GLU A 51 20.01 -23.39 -4.37
C GLU A 51 19.19 -24.49 -5.06
N ALA A 52 18.82 -24.27 -6.33
CA ALA A 52 18.12 -25.29 -7.12
C ALA A 52 18.91 -26.60 -7.22
N GLN A 53 20.22 -26.53 -7.49
CA GLN A 53 21.11 -27.70 -7.52
C GLN A 53 21.12 -28.42 -6.15
N LYS A 54 21.20 -27.67 -5.04
CA LYS A 54 21.23 -28.25 -3.69
C LYS A 54 19.90 -28.92 -3.34
N ILE A 55 18.77 -28.28 -3.66
CA ILE A 55 17.44 -28.85 -3.41
C ILE A 55 17.29 -30.18 -4.18
N ALA A 56 17.64 -30.21 -5.46
CA ALA A 56 17.62 -31.45 -6.23
C ALA A 56 18.46 -32.56 -5.59
N ALA A 57 19.70 -32.22 -5.16
CA ALA A 57 20.60 -33.19 -4.54
C ALA A 57 20.03 -33.75 -3.20
N VAL A 58 19.35 -32.95 -2.37
CA VAL A 58 18.80 -33.45 -1.11
C VAL A 58 17.51 -34.25 -1.33
N GLN A 59 16.73 -33.95 -2.37
CA GLN A 59 15.55 -34.75 -2.74
C GLN A 59 15.94 -36.20 -3.10
N GLU A 60 17.06 -36.41 -3.79
CA GLU A 60 17.54 -37.74 -4.15
C GLU A 60 17.96 -38.60 -2.93
N LEU A 61 18.19 -37.99 -1.77
CA LEU A 61 18.46 -38.71 -0.51
C LEU A 61 17.20 -39.29 0.12
N ALA A 62 16.02 -38.85 -0.30
CA ALA A 62 14.74 -39.32 0.24
C ALA A 62 14.26 -40.59 -0.50
N HIS A 63 13.69 -41.55 0.25
CA HIS A 63 13.33 -42.86 -0.27
C HIS A 63 11.88 -43.00 -0.73
N SER A 64 11.01 -42.00 -0.49
CA SER A 64 9.61 -42.04 -0.95
C SER A 64 9.24 -40.74 -1.62
N GLU A 65 8.29 -40.76 -2.56
CA GLU A 65 7.83 -39.55 -3.25
C GLU A 65 7.27 -38.49 -2.29
N PHE A 66 6.53 -38.92 -1.26
CA PHE A 66 6.06 -38.02 -0.21
C PHE A 66 7.24 -37.31 0.48
N ASN A 67 8.26 -38.07 0.89
CA ASN A 67 9.43 -37.51 1.56
C ASN A 67 10.27 -36.63 0.61
N LYS A 68 10.36 -36.91 -0.68
CA LYS A 68 11.07 -36.06 -1.65
C LYS A 68 10.45 -34.65 -1.71
N GLU A 69 9.12 -34.56 -1.83
CA GLU A 69 8.44 -33.28 -1.84
C GLU A 69 8.54 -32.56 -0.49
N ALA A 70 8.37 -33.27 0.62
CA ALA A 70 8.53 -32.71 1.97
C ALA A 70 9.95 -32.19 2.23
N VAL A 71 10.98 -32.93 1.81
CA VAL A 71 12.40 -32.52 1.91
C VAL A 71 12.67 -31.26 1.07
N LYS A 72 12.13 -31.17 -0.13
CA LYS A 72 12.22 -29.98 -0.96
C LYS A 72 11.67 -28.76 -0.23
N GLU A 73 10.48 -28.86 0.35
CA GLU A 73 9.84 -27.78 1.10
C GLU A 73 10.70 -27.37 2.31
N ILE A 74 11.09 -28.31 3.15
CA ILE A 74 11.90 -28.05 4.34
C ILE A 74 13.24 -27.40 3.97
N PHE A 75 13.96 -27.91 2.97
CA PHE A 75 15.24 -27.34 2.56
C PHE A 75 15.10 -25.96 1.89
N SER A 76 14.01 -25.70 1.17
CA SER A 76 13.70 -24.35 0.67
C SER A 76 13.58 -23.36 1.83
N GLN A 77 12.87 -23.75 2.92
CA GLN A 77 12.76 -22.94 4.13
C GLN A 77 14.10 -22.78 4.85
N LEU A 78 14.89 -23.84 5.01
CA LEU A 78 16.23 -23.77 5.60
C LEU A 78 17.15 -22.81 4.86
N MET A 79 17.10 -22.78 3.51
CA MET A 79 17.87 -21.85 2.71
C MET A 79 17.39 -20.41 2.87
N SER A 80 16.08 -20.19 2.91
CA SER A 80 15.50 -18.88 3.18
C SER A 80 15.96 -18.34 4.55
N VAL A 81 15.89 -19.17 5.62
CA VAL A 81 16.40 -18.80 6.96
C VAL A 81 17.88 -18.44 6.89
N SER A 82 18.67 -19.23 6.16
CA SER A 82 20.13 -19.01 6.05
C SER A 82 20.46 -17.72 5.30
N ARG A 83 19.72 -17.37 4.24
CA ARG A 83 19.89 -16.09 3.53
C ARG A 83 19.63 -14.91 4.46
N ARG A 84 18.53 -14.96 5.22
CA ARG A 84 18.20 -13.90 6.18
C ARG A 84 19.26 -13.68 7.23
N TYR A 85 19.81 -14.77 7.78
CA TYR A 85 20.94 -14.69 8.71
C TYR A 85 22.15 -14.05 8.05
N GLN A 86 22.50 -14.44 6.82
CA GLN A 86 23.58 -13.81 6.06
C GLN A 86 23.31 -12.32 5.80
N TYR A 87 22.09 -11.93 5.38
CA TYR A 87 21.72 -10.52 5.18
C TYR A 87 21.84 -9.71 6.47
N SER A 88 21.46 -10.28 7.61
CA SER A 88 21.61 -9.58 8.89
C SER A 88 23.09 -9.31 9.23
N LEU A 89 23.98 -10.26 8.94
CA LEU A 89 25.41 -10.09 9.12
C LEU A 89 25.99 -9.04 8.16
N LEU A 90 25.61 -9.07 6.87
CA LEU A 90 26.04 -8.07 5.90
C LEU A 90 25.57 -6.65 6.31
N SER A 91 24.33 -6.53 6.76
CA SER A 91 23.78 -5.25 7.23
C SER A 91 24.54 -4.70 8.44
N ALA A 92 24.91 -5.57 9.39
CA ALA A 92 25.73 -5.19 10.55
C ALA A 92 27.13 -4.66 10.15
N HIS A 93 27.64 -5.06 8.99
CA HIS A 93 28.90 -4.57 8.41
C HIS A 93 28.70 -3.39 7.44
N GLY A 94 27.54 -2.74 7.44
CA GLY A 94 27.26 -1.60 6.57
C GLY A 94 27.06 -1.94 5.09
N MET A 95 26.91 -3.22 4.75
CA MET A 95 26.69 -3.73 3.39
C MET A 95 25.19 -3.97 3.11
N GLY A 96 24.33 -3.10 3.63
CA GLY A 96 22.89 -3.14 3.36
C GLY A 96 22.56 -2.61 1.96
N MET A 97 21.34 -2.87 1.51
CA MET A 97 20.82 -2.30 0.28
C MET A 97 20.81 -0.76 0.35
N ASP A 98 21.35 -0.10 -0.67
CA ASP A 98 21.10 1.32 -0.89
C ASP A 98 19.65 1.48 -1.36
N THR A 99 18.84 2.16 -0.55
CA THR A 99 17.43 2.40 -0.85
C THR A 99 17.23 3.57 -1.81
N GLY A 100 18.25 4.41 -2.00
CA GLY A 100 18.17 5.66 -2.73
C GLY A 100 17.37 6.77 -2.03
N PHE A 101 16.98 6.55 -0.75
CA PHE A 101 16.23 7.52 0.05
C PHE A 101 17.13 8.24 1.06
N THR A 102 16.83 9.51 1.30
CA THR A 102 17.52 10.34 2.29
C THR A 102 16.64 10.60 3.50
N GLU A 103 17.16 10.32 4.70
CA GLU A 103 16.49 10.67 5.96
C GLU A 103 16.54 12.18 6.20
N VAL A 104 15.40 12.75 6.59
CA VAL A 104 15.25 14.15 7.00
C VAL A 104 14.56 14.22 8.36
N GLU A 105 14.77 15.27 9.12
CA GLU A 105 14.09 15.43 10.42
C GLU A 105 12.56 15.48 10.26
N THR A 106 12.09 16.26 9.27
CA THR A 106 10.64 16.39 8.95
C THR A 106 10.42 16.71 7.50
N ILE A 107 9.27 16.32 6.96
CA ILE A 107 8.84 16.74 5.62
C ILE A 107 8.39 18.20 5.69
N GLY A 108 9.04 19.07 4.92
CA GLY A 108 8.75 20.52 4.90
C GLY A 108 7.38 20.81 4.28
N LYS A 109 6.49 21.49 5.03
CA LYS A 109 5.13 21.79 4.59
C LYS A 109 4.90 23.28 4.27
N LYS A 110 5.72 24.19 4.84
CA LYS A 110 5.52 25.63 4.72
C LYS A 110 6.04 26.16 3.37
N ASN A 111 5.33 27.13 2.80
CA ASN A 111 5.67 27.80 1.55
C ASN A 111 5.85 26.80 0.39
N LYS A 112 4.98 25.82 0.33
CA LYS A 112 4.95 24.76 -0.67
C LYS A 112 3.74 24.91 -1.57
N LYS A 113 3.92 24.64 -2.84
CA LYS A 113 2.86 24.64 -3.84
C LYS A 113 2.31 23.23 -4.00
N ILE A 114 1.02 23.05 -3.72
CA ILE A 114 0.39 21.75 -3.66
C ILE A 114 -0.66 21.62 -4.75
N VAL A 115 -0.60 20.54 -5.53
CA VAL A 115 -1.59 20.23 -6.56
C VAL A 115 -2.53 19.11 -6.10
N PHE A 116 -3.80 19.24 -6.43
CA PHE A 116 -4.80 18.20 -6.22
C PHE A 116 -5.71 18.05 -7.44
N GLN A 117 -6.37 16.90 -7.58
CA GLN A 117 -7.31 16.67 -8.69
C GLN A 117 -8.72 17.13 -8.29
N GLY A 118 -9.42 17.74 -9.24
CA GLY A 118 -10.83 18.09 -9.11
C GLY A 118 -11.06 19.59 -9.12
N VAL A 119 -11.81 20.08 -8.13
CA VAL A 119 -12.12 21.50 -7.92
C VAL A 119 -12.09 21.81 -6.42
N GLU A 120 -12.11 23.08 -6.04
CA GLU A 120 -12.26 23.48 -4.64
C GLU A 120 -13.54 22.86 -4.04
N GLY A 121 -13.44 22.40 -2.79
CA GLY A 121 -14.52 21.68 -2.11
C GLY A 121 -14.55 20.17 -2.35
N ALA A 122 -13.73 19.62 -3.27
CA ALA A 122 -13.55 18.19 -3.44
C ALA A 122 -12.84 17.55 -2.22
N TYR A 123 -12.97 16.23 -2.04
CA TYR A 123 -12.28 15.51 -0.95
C TYR A 123 -10.75 15.59 -1.08
N SER A 124 -10.20 15.68 -2.30
CA SER A 124 -8.77 15.91 -2.51
C SER A 124 -8.33 17.30 -2.01
N HIS A 125 -9.19 18.32 -2.16
CA HIS A 125 -8.96 19.65 -1.59
C HIS A 125 -8.98 19.61 -0.06
N ALA A 126 -9.96 18.92 0.54
CA ALA A 126 -10.04 18.73 1.99
C ALA A 126 -8.81 17.98 2.52
N ALA A 127 -8.34 16.95 1.81
CA ALA A 127 -7.12 16.21 2.15
C ALA A 127 -5.88 17.11 2.14
N ALA A 128 -5.76 17.97 1.13
CA ALA A 128 -4.65 18.94 1.02
C ALA A 128 -4.64 19.91 2.20
N LYS A 129 -5.79 20.50 2.54
CA LYS A 129 -5.92 21.39 3.70
C LYS A 129 -5.62 20.69 5.03
N LEU A 130 -6.14 19.48 5.21
CA LEU A 130 -5.93 18.70 6.44
C LEU A 130 -4.44 18.38 6.67
N TYR A 131 -3.69 18.10 5.61
CA TYR A 131 -2.28 17.76 5.71
C TYR A 131 -1.34 18.97 5.78
N PHE A 132 -1.60 20.02 4.96
CA PHE A 132 -0.71 21.17 4.81
C PHE A 132 -1.16 22.42 5.58
N GLY A 133 -2.42 22.47 6.04
CA GLY A 133 -3.02 23.61 6.74
C GLY A 133 -3.93 24.44 5.84
N GLU A 134 -4.75 25.28 6.45
CA GLU A 134 -5.77 26.10 5.75
C GLU A 134 -5.14 27.15 4.82
N ASP A 135 -3.95 27.68 5.16
CA ASP A 135 -3.26 28.73 4.40
C ASP A 135 -2.30 28.17 3.33
N ALA A 136 -2.39 26.87 3.01
CA ALA A 136 -1.53 26.24 2.01
C ALA A 136 -1.79 26.79 0.59
N ASP A 137 -0.73 26.95 -0.21
CA ASP A 137 -0.83 27.35 -1.61
C ASP A 137 -1.31 26.17 -2.47
N LEU A 138 -2.62 26.08 -2.67
CA LEU A 138 -3.31 24.97 -3.33
C LEU A 138 -3.80 25.39 -4.72
N TYR A 139 -3.63 24.49 -5.70
CA TYR A 139 -4.30 24.61 -6.99
C TYR A 139 -4.74 23.25 -7.51
N HIS A 140 -5.70 23.24 -8.41
CA HIS A 140 -6.29 22.03 -8.93
C HIS A 140 -5.98 21.79 -10.42
N VAL A 141 -6.06 20.51 -10.78
CA VAL A 141 -5.96 20.02 -12.17
C VAL A 141 -7.09 19.02 -12.44
N PRO A 142 -7.48 18.81 -13.72
CA PRO A 142 -8.64 17.98 -14.04
C PRO A 142 -8.43 16.49 -13.75
N GLU A 143 -7.23 15.94 -14.02
CA GLU A 143 -6.99 14.50 -13.94
C GLU A 143 -5.95 14.14 -12.87
N PHE A 144 -6.04 12.92 -12.32
CA PHE A 144 -5.03 12.43 -11.37
C PHE A 144 -3.64 12.34 -11.97
N GLU A 145 -3.54 11.99 -13.23
CA GLU A 145 -2.27 11.94 -13.97
C GLU A 145 -1.60 13.31 -14.06
N ASP A 146 -2.38 14.36 -14.19
CA ASP A 146 -1.84 15.73 -14.23
C ASP A 146 -1.17 16.08 -12.91
N THR A 147 -1.72 15.65 -11.76
CA THR A 147 -1.07 15.90 -10.46
C THR A 147 0.33 15.28 -10.39
N MET A 148 0.50 14.09 -10.94
CA MET A 148 1.79 13.41 -10.99
C MET A 148 2.79 14.15 -11.85
N ARG A 149 2.34 14.64 -13.00
CA ARG A 149 3.15 15.42 -13.96
C ARG A 149 3.58 16.76 -13.37
N GLU A 150 2.70 17.46 -12.68
CA GLU A 150 3.00 18.74 -12.03
C GLU A 150 4.16 18.62 -11.02
N VAL A 151 4.19 17.54 -10.24
CA VAL A 151 5.29 17.27 -9.29
C VAL A 151 6.56 16.84 -10.01
N GLU A 152 6.48 15.92 -10.96
CA GLU A 152 7.66 15.42 -11.70
C GLU A 152 8.37 16.55 -12.46
N GLU A 153 7.61 17.45 -13.08
CA GLU A 153 8.13 18.61 -13.79
C GLU A 153 8.51 19.80 -12.88
N GLY A 154 8.24 19.70 -11.56
CA GLY A 154 8.61 20.68 -10.56
C GLY A 154 7.76 21.96 -10.57
N ARG A 155 6.53 21.90 -11.11
CA ARG A 155 5.54 22.98 -11.02
C ARG A 155 4.78 22.99 -9.71
N ALA A 156 4.69 21.82 -9.07
CA ALA A 156 4.22 21.66 -7.70
C ALA A 156 5.31 20.99 -6.85
N ASP A 157 5.35 21.31 -5.56
CA ASP A 157 6.21 20.62 -4.58
C ASP A 157 5.59 19.26 -4.18
N TYR A 158 4.26 19.23 -4.03
CA TYR A 158 3.54 18.03 -3.60
C TYR A 158 2.23 17.87 -4.38
N ALA A 159 1.83 16.59 -4.53
CA ALA A 159 0.51 16.19 -5.02
C ALA A 159 -0.27 15.42 -3.95
N VAL A 160 -1.60 15.53 -4.01
CA VAL A 160 -2.53 14.76 -3.16
C VAL A 160 -3.29 13.79 -4.05
N LEU A 161 -3.14 12.49 -3.78
CA LEU A 161 -3.66 11.41 -4.61
C LEU A 161 -4.49 10.42 -3.75
N PRO A 162 -5.80 10.22 -4.00
CA PRO A 162 -6.57 9.18 -3.32
C PRO A 162 -6.07 7.80 -3.73
N ILE A 163 -5.92 6.90 -2.77
CA ILE A 163 -5.42 5.54 -3.06
C ILE A 163 -6.40 4.45 -2.65
N GLU A 164 -7.19 4.69 -1.62
CA GLU A 164 -8.10 3.70 -1.07
C GLU A 164 -9.30 4.40 -0.41
N ASN A 165 -10.49 3.80 -0.55
CA ASN A 165 -11.68 4.18 0.20
C ASN A 165 -12.21 2.97 0.96
N SER A 166 -12.54 3.11 2.23
CA SER A 166 -12.91 2.01 3.12
C SER A 166 -14.18 1.26 2.71
N THR A 167 -15.02 1.84 1.84
CA THR A 167 -16.25 1.22 1.35
C THR A 167 -16.21 0.85 -0.13
N ALA A 168 -15.42 1.58 -0.94
CA ALA A 168 -15.32 1.38 -2.38
C ALA A 168 -14.07 0.61 -2.81
N GLY A 169 -13.12 0.40 -1.87
CA GLY A 169 -11.85 -0.27 -2.12
C GLY A 169 -10.81 0.64 -2.78
N PHE A 170 -9.89 0.03 -3.50
CA PHE A 170 -8.72 0.70 -4.05
C PHE A 170 -9.04 1.57 -5.28
N VAL A 171 -8.40 2.74 -5.37
CA VAL A 171 -8.40 3.59 -6.58
C VAL A 171 -7.35 3.04 -7.55
N ILE A 172 -7.73 1.99 -8.21
CA ILE A 172 -6.86 1.07 -8.97
C ILE A 172 -5.90 1.80 -9.92
N ASN A 173 -6.40 2.77 -10.71
CA ASN A 173 -5.60 3.48 -11.71
C ASN A 173 -4.47 4.32 -11.09
N ASN A 174 -4.62 4.74 -9.83
CA ASN A 174 -3.63 5.55 -9.16
C ASN A 174 -2.38 4.75 -8.74
N TYR A 175 -2.52 3.43 -8.54
CA TYR A 175 -1.35 2.56 -8.36
C TYR A 175 -0.47 2.50 -9.61
N ASP A 176 -1.07 2.51 -10.81
CA ASP A 176 -0.32 2.51 -12.06
C ASP A 176 0.43 3.84 -12.24
N LEU A 177 -0.17 4.96 -11.82
CA LEU A 177 0.48 6.27 -11.82
C LEU A 177 1.70 6.32 -10.89
N LEU A 178 1.65 5.69 -9.71
CA LEU A 178 2.80 5.61 -8.79
C LEU A 178 4.02 4.93 -9.44
N LEU A 179 3.83 4.09 -10.44
CA LEU A 179 4.91 3.42 -11.15
C LEU A 179 5.33 4.14 -12.42
N LYS A 180 4.39 4.80 -13.07
CA LYS A 180 4.63 5.55 -14.31
C LYS A 180 5.49 6.79 -14.07
N TYR A 181 5.29 7.47 -12.95
CA TYR A 181 5.97 8.71 -12.59
C TYR A 181 7.04 8.48 -11.51
N LYS A 182 8.09 9.32 -11.51
CA LYS A 182 9.16 9.28 -10.51
C LYS A 182 8.84 10.14 -9.28
N ASN A 183 7.63 10.01 -8.76
CA ASN A 183 7.22 10.65 -7.53
C ASN A 183 7.27 9.65 -6.38
N TYR A 184 7.48 10.14 -5.15
CA TYR A 184 7.64 9.31 -3.95
C TYR A 184 6.61 9.68 -2.90
N ILE A 185 6.10 8.68 -2.17
CA ILE A 185 5.18 8.89 -1.08
C ILE A 185 5.96 9.45 0.11
N VAL A 186 5.58 10.63 0.58
CA VAL A 186 6.21 11.34 1.71
C VAL A 186 5.25 11.55 2.87
N GLY A 187 3.99 11.11 2.73
CA GLY A 187 2.97 11.20 3.76
C GLY A 187 1.66 10.57 3.34
N GLU A 188 0.77 10.43 4.28
CA GLU A 188 -0.62 10.03 4.06
C GLU A 188 -1.57 10.82 4.93
N VAL A 189 -2.82 10.91 4.52
CA VAL A 189 -3.89 11.52 5.30
C VAL A 189 -5.21 10.78 5.08
N TYR A 190 -6.01 10.65 6.13
CA TYR A 190 -7.30 9.98 6.12
C TYR A 190 -8.39 11.02 6.23
N VAL A 191 -9.29 11.08 5.24
CA VAL A 191 -10.40 12.03 5.18
C VAL A 191 -11.71 11.29 5.36
N PRO A 192 -12.50 11.58 6.41
CA PRO A 192 -13.85 11.06 6.54
C PRO A 192 -14.72 11.51 5.37
N VAL A 193 -15.46 10.58 4.77
CA VAL A 193 -16.39 10.84 3.68
C VAL A 193 -17.82 10.87 4.25
N ALA A 194 -18.26 12.06 4.64
CA ALA A 194 -19.61 12.31 5.09
C ALA A 194 -20.36 13.12 4.01
N HIS A 195 -21.38 12.52 3.43
CA HIS A 195 -22.19 13.17 2.41
C HIS A 195 -23.35 13.95 3.08
N MET A 196 -23.49 15.22 2.70
CA MET A 196 -24.60 16.08 3.06
C MET A 196 -25.52 16.24 1.85
N LEU A 197 -26.79 16.42 2.08
CA LEU A 197 -27.71 16.97 1.08
C LEU A 197 -27.67 18.49 1.18
N LEU A 198 -27.22 19.15 0.14
CA LEU A 198 -26.99 20.60 0.10
C LEU A 198 -27.97 21.26 -0.86
N GLY A 199 -28.63 22.33 -0.43
CA GLY A 199 -29.51 23.15 -1.23
C GLY A 199 -29.06 24.61 -1.29
N VAL A 200 -29.70 25.40 -2.12
CA VAL A 200 -29.50 26.86 -2.10
C VAL A 200 -30.07 27.46 -0.81
N PRO A 201 -29.60 28.61 -0.31
CA PRO A 201 -30.12 29.26 0.89
C PRO A 201 -31.64 29.46 0.82
N GLY A 202 -32.34 29.04 1.88
CA GLY A 202 -33.78 29.10 1.99
C GLY A 202 -34.55 27.93 1.37
N ALA A 203 -33.92 27.01 0.67
CA ALA A 203 -34.54 25.77 0.17
C ALA A 203 -34.93 24.85 1.31
N LYS A 204 -36.01 24.10 1.14
CA LYS A 204 -36.49 23.10 2.10
C LYS A 204 -36.43 21.70 1.48
N LEU A 205 -36.29 20.68 2.29
CA LEU A 205 -36.30 19.29 1.83
C LEU A 205 -37.54 18.95 0.99
N SER A 206 -38.70 19.56 1.30
CA SER A 206 -39.96 19.39 0.56
C SER A 206 -39.94 19.96 -0.87
N ASP A 207 -39.04 20.91 -1.13
CA ASP A 207 -39.00 21.61 -2.42
C ASP A 207 -38.21 20.79 -3.45
N ILE A 208 -37.31 19.90 -2.98
CA ILE A 208 -36.39 19.16 -3.82
C ILE A 208 -37.11 18.23 -4.80
N ARG A 209 -36.64 18.25 -6.05
CA ARG A 209 -37.09 17.39 -7.18
C ARG A 209 -35.92 16.75 -7.91
N THR A 210 -34.73 17.37 -7.87
CA THR A 210 -33.54 16.87 -8.58
C THR A 210 -32.34 16.90 -7.67
N VAL A 211 -31.57 15.81 -7.64
CA VAL A 211 -30.35 15.65 -6.86
C VAL A 211 -29.19 15.34 -7.78
N TYR A 212 -28.13 16.13 -7.67
CA TYR A 212 -26.89 15.98 -8.43
C TYR A 212 -25.77 15.44 -7.54
N SER A 213 -24.97 14.51 -8.03
CA SER A 213 -23.68 14.13 -7.42
C SER A 213 -22.85 13.25 -8.34
N HIS A 214 -21.67 12.86 -7.90
CA HIS A 214 -20.92 11.76 -8.50
C HIS A 214 -21.69 10.44 -8.34
N ALA A 215 -21.65 9.57 -9.36
CA ALA A 215 -22.41 8.32 -9.35
C ALA A 215 -22.15 7.47 -8.10
N GLN A 216 -20.90 7.41 -7.63
CA GLN A 216 -20.53 6.68 -6.41
C GLN A 216 -21.15 7.29 -5.14
N ALA A 217 -21.20 8.61 -5.02
CA ALA A 217 -21.80 9.28 -3.87
C ALA A 217 -23.32 9.09 -3.83
N LEU A 218 -24.00 9.09 -4.99
CA LEU A 218 -25.40 8.71 -5.10
C LEU A 218 -25.63 7.27 -4.63
N ALA A 219 -24.81 6.32 -5.08
CA ALA A 219 -24.89 4.92 -4.64
C ALA A 219 -24.63 4.77 -3.13
N GLN A 220 -23.65 5.50 -2.58
CA GLN A 220 -23.33 5.50 -1.14
C GLN A 220 -24.39 6.19 -0.28
N SER A 221 -25.36 6.89 -0.88
CA SER A 221 -26.48 7.56 -0.21
C SER A 221 -27.84 6.98 -0.64
N SER A 222 -27.87 5.80 -1.27
CA SER A 222 -29.05 5.22 -1.88
C SER A 222 -30.19 4.97 -0.90
N ASP A 223 -29.90 4.62 0.37
CA ASP A 223 -30.93 4.36 1.38
C ASP A 223 -31.73 5.63 1.68
N PHE A 224 -31.04 6.76 1.88
CA PHE A 224 -31.66 8.06 2.05
C PHE A 224 -32.43 8.50 0.78
N LEU A 225 -31.78 8.41 -0.38
CA LEU A 225 -32.38 8.85 -1.64
C LEU A 225 -33.58 8.01 -2.06
N SER A 226 -33.60 6.70 -1.74
CA SER A 226 -34.72 5.80 -2.06
C SER A 226 -36.00 6.12 -1.26
N ALA A 227 -35.87 6.77 -0.11
CA ALA A 227 -37.04 7.28 0.66
C ALA A 227 -37.73 8.44 -0.05
N HIS A 228 -37.10 9.07 -1.02
CA HIS A 228 -37.58 10.20 -1.81
C HIS A 228 -37.80 9.81 -3.28
N LYS A 229 -38.75 8.94 -3.56
CA LYS A 229 -38.94 8.31 -4.88
C LYS A 229 -39.24 9.29 -6.03
N ASP A 230 -39.72 10.49 -5.70
CA ASP A 230 -40.01 11.52 -6.67
C ASP A 230 -38.81 12.36 -7.10
N TRP A 231 -37.64 12.12 -6.49
CA TRP A 231 -36.42 12.87 -6.83
C TRP A 231 -35.73 12.23 -8.03
N LYS A 232 -35.39 13.07 -8.99
CA LYS A 232 -34.54 12.68 -10.12
C LYS A 232 -33.07 12.75 -9.70
N GLN A 233 -32.33 11.63 -9.82
CA GLN A 233 -30.91 11.58 -9.54
C GLN A 233 -30.11 11.74 -10.83
N ILE A 234 -29.14 12.66 -10.85
CA ILE A 234 -28.32 12.96 -12.02
C ILE A 234 -26.85 12.88 -11.64
N ALA A 235 -26.12 11.97 -12.31
CA ALA A 235 -24.69 11.83 -12.12
C ALA A 235 -23.93 12.95 -12.85
N VAL A 236 -22.94 13.53 -12.15
CA VAL A 236 -21.99 14.53 -12.66
C VAL A 236 -20.56 14.13 -12.33
N LEU A 237 -19.59 14.88 -12.81
CA LEU A 237 -18.17 14.54 -12.75
C LEU A 237 -17.65 14.27 -11.31
N ASN A 238 -18.02 15.13 -10.34
CA ASN A 238 -17.67 14.94 -8.93
C ASN A 238 -18.67 15.67 -8.01
N THR A 239 -18.59 15.41 -6.71
CA THR A 239 -19.51 15.95 -5.70
C THR A 239 -19.42 17.48 -5.56
N ALA A 240 -18.24 18.07 -5.66
CA ALA A 240 -18.06 19.51 -5.53
C ALA A 240 -18.58 20.26 -6.79
N VAL A 241 -18.42 19.68 -7.97
CA VAL A 241 -19.06 20.18 -9.21
C VAL A 241 -20.58 20.16 -9.09
N ALA A 242 -21.16 19.15 -8.46
CA ALA A 242 -22.61 19.11 -8.17
C ALA A 242 -23.04 20.28 -7.28
N ALA A 243 -22.31 20.52 -6.19
CA ALA A 243 -22.58 21.64 -5.28
C ALA A 243 -22.48 23.01 -5.98
N LYS A 244 -21.39 23.23 -6.73
CA LYS A 244 -21.16 24.43 -7.51
C LYS A 244 -22.30 24.68 -8.50
N LYS A 245 -22.69 23.65 -9.28
CA LYS A 245 -23.78 23.72 -10.26
C LYS A 245 -25.10 24.15 -9.62
N VAL A 246 -25.51 23.49 -8.53
CA VAL A 246 -26.76 23.83 -7.83
C VAL A 246 -26.77 25.27 -7.34
N MET A 247 -25.62 25.74 -6.81
CA MET A 247 -25.52 27.12 -6.33
C MET A 247 -25.52 28.15 -7.45
N GLU A 248 -24.95 27.84 -8.63
CA GLU A 248 -24.96 28.70 -9.81
C GLU A 248 -26.35 28.82 -10.42
N GLU A 249 -27.11 27.72 -10.48
CA GLU A 249 -28.48 27.70 -11.03
C GLU A 249 -29.50 28.35 -10.12
N LYS A 250 -29.27 28.41 -8.82
CA LYS A 250 -30.11 29.04 -7.79
C LYS A 250 -31.56 28.56 -7.78
N ASP A 251 -31.80 27.32 -8.22
CA ASP A 251 -33.12 26.69 -8.23
C ASP A 251 -33.37 25.94 -6.90
N PRO A 252 -34.36 26.37 -6.06
CA PRO A 252 -34.62 25.74 -4.79
C PRO A 252 -35.15 24.29 -4.91
N SER A 253 -35.55 23.84 -6.11
CA SER A 253 -35.94 22.46 -6.36
C SER A 253 -34.77 21.51 -6.62
N GLN A 254 -33.53 22.02 -6.62
CA GLN A 254 -32.33 21.26 -6.85
C GLN A 254 -31.48 21.14 -5.57
N ALA A 255 -30.85 19.98 -5.41
CA ALA A 255 -29.91 19.72 -4.35
C ALA A 255 -28.68 18.99 -4.86
N ALA A 256 -27.58 19.07 -4.11
CA ALA A 256 -26.36 18.31 -4.35
C ALA A 256 -26.05 17.38 -3.17
N VAL A 257 -25.58 16.18 -3.46
CA VAL A 257 -24.91 15.34 -2.47
C VAL A 257 -23.42 15.62 -2.54
N ALA A 258 -22.88 16.27 -1.49
CA ALA A 258 -21.48 16.65 -1.43
C ALA A 258 -20.96 16.71 0.02
N SER A 259 -19.69 17.09 0.20
CA SER A 259 -19.07 17.27 1.52
C SER A 259 -19.60 18.54 2.22
N ARG A 260 -19.52 18.58 3.56
CA ARG A 260 -19.78 19.80 4.34
C ARG A 260 -18.88 20.95 3.87
N THR A 261 -17.61 20.67 3.62
CA THR A 261 -16.64 21.67 3.11
C THR A 261 -17.09 22.30 1.78
N ALA A 262 -17.66 21.51 0.87
CA ALA A 262 -18.22 22.05 -0.37
C ALA A 262 -19.43 22.95 -0.07
N GLY A 263 -20.29 22.57 0.86
CA GLY A 263 -21.44 23.38 1.30
C GLY A 263 -21.01 24.73 1.87
N GLU A 264 -20.03 24.73 2.77
CA GLU A 264 -19.45 25.95 3.36
C GLU A 264 -18.80 26.85 2.30
N LEU A 265 -17.99 26.25 1.44
CA LEU A 265 -17.28 27.00 0.39
C LEU A 265 -18.21 27.72 -0.58
N TYR A 266 -19.28 27.07 -1.00
CA TYR A 266 -20.26 27.63 -1.95
C TYR A 266 -21.43 28.35 -1.28
N GLY A 267 -21.45 28.46 0.07
CA GLY A 267 -22.51 29.15 0.80
C GLY A 267 -23.86 28.45 0.71
N MET A 268 -23.87 27.12 0.66
CA MET A 268 -25.08 26.30 0.57
C MET A 268 -25.66 25.97 1.94
N GLU A 269 -26.94 25.66 1.98
CA GLU A 269 -27.64 25.23 3.18
C GLU A 269 -27.66 23.69 3.28
N ILE A 270 -27.37 23.14 4.46
CA ILE A 270 -27.45 21.71 4.70
C ILE A 270 -28.89 21.33 4.98
N LEU A 271 -29.50 20.57 4.06
CA LEU A 271 -30.86 20.08 4.15
C LEU A 271 -30.97 18.74 4.91
N ALA A 272 -29.92 17.92 4.84
CA ALA A 272 -29.76 16.70 5.62
C ALA A 272 -28.29 16.38 5.82
N GLU A 273 -27.94 15.85 7.00
CA GLU A 273 -26.57 15.51 7.38
C GLU A 273 -26.31 14.01 7.28
N GLU A 274 -25.07 13.65 6.95
CA GLU A 274 -24.55 12.28 7.03
C GLU A 274 -25.45 11.24 6.36
N ILE A 275 -25.88 11.52 5.13
CA ILE A 275 -26.83 10.67 4.39
C ILE A 275 -26.18 9.39 3.80
N ASN A 276 -24.95 9.05 4.18
CA ASN A 276 -24.25 7.84 3.77
C ASN A 276 -24.94 6.58 4.29
N ASN A 277 -25.07 5.54 3.46
CA ASN A 277 -25.56 4.21 3.87
C ASN A 277 -24.67 3.59 4.97
N VAL A 278 -23.35 3.78 4.87
CA VAL A 278 -22.36 3.24 5.81
C VAL A 278 -21.69 4.39 6.55
N LYS A 279 -21.75 4.36 7.89
CA LYS A 279 -21.04 5.32 8.73
C LYS A 279 -19.54 4.95 8.80
N GLY A 280 -18.69 5.97 8.95
CA GLY A 280 -17.25 5.76 9.07
C GLY A 280 -16.53 5.54 7.73
N ASN A 281 -17.20 5.84 6.60
CA ASN A 281 -16.53 5.85 5.30
C ASN A 281 -15.36 6.84 5.32
N THR A 282 -14.19 6.38 4.90
CA THR A 282 -12.94 7.16 4.94
C THR A 282 -12.14 6.91 3.66
N THR A 283 -11.57 7.97 3.11
CA THR A 283 -10.64 7.87 1.97
C THR A 283 -9.23 8.16 2.46
N ARG A 284 -8.31 7.28 2.11
CA ARG A 284 -6.87 7.43 2.31
C ARG A 284 -6.28 8.15 1.11
N PHE A 285 -5.57 9.24 1.36
CA PHE A 285 -4.84 10.00 0.36
C PHE A 285 -3.35 9.90 0.64
N LEU A 286 -2.57 9.75 -0.43
CA LEU A 286 -1.12 9.82 -0.41
C LEU A 286 -0.67 11.24 -0.72
N ILE A 287 0.40 11.66 -0.04
CA ILE A 287 1.13 12.89 -0.33
C ILE A 287 2.39 12.50 -1.10
N LEU A 288 2.52 13.04 -2.30
CA LEU A 288 3.59 12.70 -3.22
C LEU A 288 4.53 13.87 -3.41
N GLY A 289 5.81 13.63 -3.32
CA GLY A 289 6.86 14.60 -3.59
C GLY A 289 7.83 14.10 -4.66
N LYS A 290 8.68 14.98 -5.17
CA LYS A 290 9.64 14.67 -6.23
C LYS A 290 10.87 13.92 -5.70
N GLU A 291 11.31 14.27 -4.50
CA GLU A 291 12.56 13.73 -3.94
C GLU A 291 12.31 12.48 -3.11
N PRO A 292 13.21 11.46 -3.18
CA PRO A 292 13.15 10.26 -2.35
C PRO A 292 13.63 10.57 -0.93
N VAL A 293 12.79 11.21 -0.15
CA VAL A 293 13.07 11.58 1.25
C VAL A 293 12.06 10.94 2.18
N TYR A 294 12.47 10.69 3.42
CA TYR A 294 11.58 10.25 4.48
C TYR A 294 11.90 10.93 5.81
N ALA A 295 10.86 11.18 6.61
CA ALA A 295 11.03 11.72 7.93
C ALA A 295 11.60 10.66 8.88
N LYS A 296 12.46 11.08 9.83
CA LYS A 296 12.99 10.21 10.88
C LYS A 296 11.90 9.48 11.67
N THR A 297 10.72 10.09 11.78
CA THR A 297 9.54 9.54 12.44
C THR A 297 8.61 8.75 11.52
N ALA A 298 9.01 8.52 10.27
CA ALA A 298 8.22 7.72 9.34
C ALA A 298 8.01 6.30 9.87
N GLY A 299 6.80 5.78 9.74
CA GLY A 299 6.43 4.49 10.33
C GLY A 299 5.79 3.51 9.36
N LYS A 300 5.66 3.88 8.08
CA LYS A 300 5.07 3.03 7.04
C LYS A 300 5.90 3.09 5.75
N ILE A 301 6.04 1.97 5.10
CA ILE A 301 6.74 1.85 3.81
C ILE A 301 5.80 1.23 2.79
N SER A 302 5.79 1.79 1.59
CA SER A 302 5.12 1.20 0.43
C SER A 302 6.14 0.75 -0.59
N VAL A 303 5.99 -0.49 -1.08
CA VAL A 303 6.81 -1.07 -2.14
C VAL A 303 5.95 -1.65 -3.25
N ALA A 304 6.48 -1.64 -4.46
CA ALA A 304 5.93 -2.40 -5.58
C ALA A 304 6.99 -3.39 -6.07
N PHE A 305 6.56 -4.63 -6.38
CA PHE A 305 7.48 -5.64 -6.89
C PHE A 305 6.80 -6.62 -7.85
N GLU A 306 7.59 -7.21 -8.71
CA GLU A 306 7.20 -8.30 -9.62
C GLU A 306 7.97 -9.57 -9.25
N ILE A 307 7.30 -10.72 -9.34
CA ILE A 307 7.90 -12.01 -9.03
C ILE A 307 7.63 -13.02 -10.15
N ALA A 308 8.48 -14.02 -10.24
CA ALA A 308 8.28 -15.11 -11.18
C ALA A 308 6.94 -15.83 -10.90
N HIS A 309 6.17 -16.08 -11.95
CA HIS A 309 4.90 -16.81 -11.86
C HIS A 309 5.16 -18.33 -11.68
N LYS A 310 5.51 -18.72 -10.45
CA LYS A 310 5.79 -20.11 -10.05
C LYS A 310 5.13 -20.43 -8.72
N SER A 311 4.81 -21.72 -8.51
CA SER A 311 4.29 -22.19 -7.23
C SER A 311 5.21 -21.78 -6.08
N GLY A 312 4.65 -21.17 -5.02
CA GLY A 312 5.37 -20.77 -3.82
C GLY A 312 6.12 -19.42 -3.90
N SER A 313 6.21 -18.75 -5.08
CA SER A 313 6.97 -17.50 -5.22
C SER A 313 6.50 -16.41 -4.25
N LEU A 314 5.19 -16.18 -4.18
CA LEU A 314 4.63 -15.17 -3.25
C LEU A 314 4.86 -15.57 -1.78
N TYR A 315 4.68 -16.84 -1.44
CA TYR A 315 4.94 -17.34 -0.09
C TYR A 315 6.39 -17.09 0.36
N ASN A 316 7.35 -17.41 -0.50
CA ASN A 316 8.77 -17.21 -0.21
C ASN A 316 9.11 -15.73 0.02
N ILE A 317 8.59 -14.84 -0.84
CA ILE A 317 8.81 -13.40 -0.71
C ILE A 317 8.18 -12.85 0.58
N LEU A 318 6.95 -13.26 0.93
CA LEU A 318 6.31 -12.85 2.16
C LEU A 318 7.09 -13.29 3.41
N GLY A 319 7.83 -14.39 3.31
CA GLY A 319 8.77 -14.83 4.35
C GLY A 319 9.80 -13.76 4.74
N ASN A 320 10.22 -12.89 3.80
CA ASN A 320 11.17 -11.81 4.11
C ASN A 320 10.59 -10.79 5.11
N PHE A 321 9.29 -10.53 5.08
CA PHE A 321 8.60 -9.66 6.05
C PHE A 321 8.40 -10.38 7.38
N ILE A 322 7.80 -11.58 7.34
CA ILE A 322 7.45 -12.36 8.55
C ILE A 322 8.67 -12.57 9.45
N PHE A 323 9.78 -12.98 8.87
CA PHE A 323 10.96 -13.36 9.64
C PHE A 323 11.86 -12.21 10.06
N ASN A 324 11.62 -11.02 9.55
CA ASN A 324 12.22 -9.79 10.05
C ASN A 324 11.27 -9.01 10.99
N ASN A 325 10.17 -9.66 11.41
CA ASN A 325 9.15 -9.10 12.29
C ASN A 325 8.56 -7.79 11.75
N VAL A 326 8.35 -7.74 10.43
CA VAL A 326 7.76 -6.60 9.72
C VAL A 326 6.29 -6.90 9.49
N ASN A 327 5.40 -6.05 10.04
CA ASN A 327 3.95 -6.19 9.92
C ASN A 327 3.46 -5.59 8.60
N MET A 328 2.93 -6.44 7.71
CA MET A 328 2.27 -5.98 6.48
C MET A 328 0.86 -5.48 6.79
N THR A 329 0.53 -4.29 6.32
CA THR A 329 -0.78 -3.65 6.54
C THR A 329 -1.67 -3.69 5.30
N MET A 330 -1.09 -3.87 4.11
CA MET A 330 -1.83 -3.95 2.85
C MET A 330 -1.05 -4.80 1.84
N ILE A 331 -1.78 -5.57 1.05
CA ILE A 331 -1.27 -6.22 -0.16
C ILE A 331 -2.33 -6.14 -1.26
N GLU A 332 -1.93 -5.64 -2.42
CA GLU A 332 -2.76 -5.54 -3.61
C GLU A 332 -2.01 -6.09 -4.81
N SER A 333 -2.69 -6.79 -5.71
CA SER A 333 -2.10 -7.33 -6.92
C SER A 333 -2.68 -6.67 -8.17
N ARG A 334 -1.81 -6.33 -9.11
CA ARG A 334 -2.18 -5.71 -10.39
C ARG A 334 -1.64 -6.54 -11.55
N PRO A 335 -2.46 -6.86 -12.57
CA PRO A 335 -1.95 -7.46 -13.79
C PRO A 335 -0.89 -6.57 -14.44
N ILE A 336 0.14 -7.18 -14.98
CA ILE A 336 1.15 -6.46 -15.78
C ILE A 336 0.63 -6.39 -17.22
N PRO A 337 0.39 -5.19 -17.79
CA PRO A 337 -0.30 -5.05 -19.07
C PRO A 337 0.35 -5.83 -20.24
N GLU A 338 1.69 -5.96 -20.22
CA GLU A 338 2.46 -6.59 -21.29
C GLU A 338 2.75 -8.08 -21.07
N LYS A 339 2.30 -8.63 -19.91
CA LYS A 339 2.60 -10.01 -19.50
C LYS A 339 1.31 -10.73 -19.09
N SER A 340 0.81 -11.62 -19.95
CA SER A 340 -0.41 -12.38 -19.68
C SER A 340 -0.28 -13.22 -18.39
N PHE A 341 -1.21 -12.98 -17.44
CA PHE A 341 -1.30 -13.69 -16.16
C PHE A 341 -0.10 -13.51 -15.23
N GLU A 342 0.77 -12.52 -15.47
CA GLU A 342 1.76 -12.08 -14.49
C GLU A 342 1.24 -10.86 -13.72
N TYR A 343 1.68 -10.75 -12.45
CA TYR A 343 1.17 -9.75 -11.52
C TYR A 343 2.30 -8.98 -10.88
N ARG A 344 2.05 -7.71 -10.68
CA ARG A 344 2.80 -6.82 -9.80
C ARG A 344 2.07 -6.71 -8.48
N PHE A 345 2.81 -6.71 -7.39
CA PHE A 345 2.29 -6.59 -6.04
C PHE A 345 2.66 -5.23 -5.47
N PHE A 346 1.68 -4.61 -4.81
CA PHE A 346 1.88 -3.43 -3.97
C PHE A 346 1.70 -3.87 -2.54
N VAL A 347 2.65 -3.53 -1.68
CA VAL A 347 2.63 -3.90 -0.27
C VAL A 347 2.96 -2.70 0.58
N ASP A 348 2.10 -2.41 1.57
CA ASP A 348 2.41 -1.49 2.64
C ASP A 348 2.75 -2.29 3.89
N PHE A 349 3.75 -1.83 4.63
CA PHE A 349 4.18 -2.44 5.89
C PHE A 349 4.71 -1.39 6.87
N GLU A 350 4.63 -1.73 8.16
CA GLU A 350 5.12 -0.89 9.23
C GLU A 350 6.64 -0.93 9.31
N GLY A 351 7.27 0.22 9.57
CA GLY A 351 8.70 0.35 9.79
C GLY A 351 9.31 1.61 9.18
N ASN A 352 10.60 1.74 9.42
CA ASN A 352 11.42 2.84 8.92
C ASN A 352 12.60 2.28 8.11
N LEU A 353 13.01 2.96 7.04
CA LEU A 353 14.15 2.53 6.22
C LEU A 353 15.49 2.51 6.99
N SER A 354 15.56 3.18 8.15
CA SER A 354 16.69 3.10 9.08
C SER A 354 16.71 1.80 9.89
N ASP A 355 15.57 1.06 9.99
CA ASP A 355 15.48 -0.15 10.79
C ASP A 355 16.23 -1.32 10.13
N ALA A 356 17.02 -2.04 10.91
CA ALA A 356 17.80 -3.18 10.42
C ALA A 356 16.90 -4.31 9.87
N GLY A 357 15.77 -4.61 10.56
CA GLY A 357 14.80 -5.62 10.12
C GLY A 357 14.16 -5.26 8.79
N VAL A 358 13.80 -3.99 8.60
CA VAL A 358 13.25 -3.45 7.34
C VAL A 358 14.28 -3.58 6.21
N ARG A 359 15.52 -3.14 6.43
CA ARG A 359 16.58 -3.26 5.41
C ARG A 359 16.85 -4.70 5.02
N ASN A 360 16.85 -5.62 5.98
CA ASN A 360 17.01 -7.05 5.71
C ASN A 360 15.85 -7.60 4.87
N ALA A 361 14.60 -7.23 5.22
CA ALA A 361 13.41 -7.63 4.47
C ALA A 361 13.46 -7.12 3.04
N LEU A 362 13.78 -5.84 2.83
CA LEU A 362 13.91 -5.23 1.52
C LEU A 362 15.06 -5.82 0.70
N THR A 363 16.20 -6.13 1.33
CA THR A 363 17.32 -6.78 0.67
C THR A 363 16.94 -8.18 0.17
N GLY A 364 16.23 -8.95 0.99
CA GLY A 364 15.70 -10.26 0.61
C GLY A 364 14.68 -10.17 -0.52
N LEU A 365 13.76 -9.22 -0.42
CA LEU A 365 12.76 -8.94 -1.45
C LEU A 365 13.42 -8.56 -2.79
N ALA A 366 14.39 -7.65 -2.77
CA ALA A 366 15.11 -7.21 -3.97
C ALA A 366 15.90 -8.34 -4.65
N ALA A 367 16.41 -9.29 -3.87
CA ALA A 367 17.15 -10.43 -4.40
C ALA A 367 16.25 -11.47 -5.10
N GLU A 368 14.99 -11.58 -4.69
CA GLU A 368 14.03 -12.57 -5.21
C GLU A 368 13.06 -11.99 -6.24
N ALA A 369 12.80 -10.69 -6.19
CA ALA A 369 11.95 -9.99 -7.14
C ALA A 369 12.65 -9.77 -8.49
N SER A 370 11.93 -9.86 -9.59
CA SER A 370 12.44 -9.48 -10.93
C SER A 370 12.53 -7.97 -11.10
N VAL A 371 11.61 -7.24 -10.46
CA VAL A 371 11.56 -5.77 -10.37
C VAL A 371 11.13 -5.41 -8.97
N MET A 372 11.75 -4.42 -8.36
CA MET A 372 11.32 -3.84 -7.09
C MET A 372 11.51 -2.32 -7.11
N ARG A 373 10.53 -1.60 -6.57
CA ARG A 373 10.60 -0.15 -6.34
C ARG A 373 10.06 0.18 -4.96
N ILE A 374 10.83 0.88 -4.14
CA ILE A 374 10.34 1.54 -2.93
C ILE A 374 9.58 2.79 -3.39
N LEU A 375 8.31 2.88 -3.03
CA LEU A 375 7.43 4.00 -3.41
C LEU A 375 7.52 5.13 -2.40
N GLY A 376 7.82 4.84 -1.14
CA GLY A 376 8.01 5.81 -0.08
C GLY A 376 8.17 5.19 1.29
N ASN A 377 8.66 6.01 2.24
CA ASN A 377 8.63 5.77 3.69
C ASN A 377 8.06 7.02 4.36
N TYR A 378 6.92 6.90 5.09
CA TYR A 378 6.12 8.04 5.56
C TYR A 378 5.37 7.73 6.85
#